data_cc37a81d624999fe0f9cff6c5044ac1e
#
_entry.id   cc37a81d624999fe0f9cff6c5044ac1e
#
_cell.length_a   1.000
_cell.length_b   1.000
_cell.length_c   1.000
_cell.angle_alpha   90.00
_cell.angle_beta   90.00
_cell.angle_gamma   90.00
#
_symmetry.space_group_name_H-M   'P 1'
#
loop_
_entity.id
_entity.type
_entity.pdbx_description
1 polymer ?
#
loop_
_entity_poly.entity_id
_entity_poly.type
_entity_poly.pdbx_seq_one_letter_code
_entity_poly.pdbx_strand_id
1 'polypeptide(L)'
;VATLNAVKYVKEKKNGLTILGVSNVSFGLPLREHITSIFFTMAMQNGLSAAIMNPNSQEMMKAWTCFKTLSGLDNQCLNYINFAENYSNSLLQNQVSQTTQAQQTQNETENKENSDPLIKAIIKGLKEISKKETLSLLNGESKEKLSPLEIINQKIIPALDTIGKDFEQKKAYLPQLLMAADAAKAMHLAIGLTK
;
A
#
# COMPACT_ATOMS: atom_id res chain seq x y z
N VAL A 1 16.77 10.42 25.52
CA VAL A 1 17.61 9.21 25.66
C VAL A 1 17.10 8.34 26.80
N ALA A 2 16.88 8.88 28.03
CA ALA A 2 16.38 8.08 29.14
C ALA A 2 15.04 7.37 28.87
N THR A 3 14.06 8.07 28.29
CA THR A 3 12.75 7.52 27.92
C THR A 3 12.87 6.36 26.94
N LEU A 4 13.70 6.48 25.91
CA LEU A 4 13.91 5.41 24.92
C LEU A 4 14.52 4.17 25.55
N ASN A 5 15.51 4.36 26.46
CA ASN A 5 16.11 3.27 27.22
C ASN A 5 15.09 2.58 28.15
N ALA A 6 14.19 3.35 28.76
CA ALA A 6 13.14 2.81 29.62
C ALA A 6 12.14 1.95 28.78
N VAL A 7 11.71 2.42 27.60
CA VAL A 7 10.86 1.65 26.69
C VAL A 7 11.53 0.33 26.32
N LYS A 8 12.81 0.38 25.91
CA LYS A 8 13.59 -0.80 25.55
C LYS A 8 13.71 -1.77 26.73
N TYR A 9 14.04 -1.27 27.92
CA TYR A 9 14.16 -2.09 29.13
C TYR A 9 12.86 -2.82 29.46
N VAL A 10 11.73 -2.10 29.45
CA VAL A 10 10.41 -2.71 29.71
C VAL A 10 10.11 -3.80 28.68
N LYS A 11 10.38 -3.53 27.40
CA LYS A 11 10.15 -4.51 26.33
C LYS A 11 11.02 -5.74 26.47
N GLU A 12 12.33 -5.57 26.63
CA GLU A 12 13.30 -6.68 26.58
C GLU A 12 13.43 -7.43 27.92
N LYS A 13 13.38 -6.72 29.04
CA LYS A 13 13.66 -7.31 30.38
C LYS A 13 12.40 -7.65 31.15
N LYS A 14 11.28 -6.99 30.87
CA LYS A 14 10.02 -7.20 31.59
C LYS A 14 8.94 -7.83 30.74
N ASN A 15 9.18 -8.00 29.42
CA ASN A 15 8.20 -8.41 28.44
C ASN A 15 6.88 -7.63 28.55
N GLY A 16 6.99 -6.34 28.91
CA GLY A 16 5.87 -5.45 29.18
C GLY A 16 5.46 -4.62 27.98
N LEU A 17 4.31 -3.98 28.10
CA LEU A 17 3.81 -3.01 27.12
C LEU A 17 4.05 -1.59 27.63
N THR A 18 4.30 -0.67 26.68
CA THR A 18 4.57 0.73 26.99
C THR A 18 3.67 1.64 26.18
N ILE A 19 3.24 2.75 26.78
CA ILE A 19 2.48 3.83 26.15
C ILE A 19 3.21 5.14 26.40
N LEU A 20 3.39 5.97 25.37
CA LEU A 20 4.01 7.30 25.49
C LEU A 20 3.15 8.39 24.87
N GLY A 21 3.08 9.54 25.56
CA GLY A 21 2.69 10.82 24.98
C GLY A 21 3.88 11.41 24.20
N VAL A 22 4.04 11.02 22.93
CA VAL A 22 5.26 11.29 22.16
C VAL A 22 5.51 12.77 21.88
N SER A 23 4.49 13.62 21.89
CA SER A 23 4.64 15.06 21.66
C SER A 23 5.27 15.84 22.82
N ASN A 24 5.38 15.24 24.01
CA ASN A 24 5.96 15.89 25.18
C ASN A 24 7.47 16.18 25.01
N VAL A 25 8.18 15.37 24.23
CA VAL A 25 9.64 15.53 24.01
C VAL A 25 10.00 16.86 23.36
N SER A 26 9.09 17.43 22.57
CA SER A 26 9.32 18.64 21.78
C SER A 26 8.63 19.89 22.37
N PHE A 27 8.11 19.81 23.59
CA PHE A 27 7.37 20.90 24.21
C PHE A 27 8.24 22.18 24.27
N GLY A 28 7.68 23.30 23.81
CA GLY A 28 8.37 24.60 23.76
C GLY A 28 9.38 24.78 22.63
N LEU A 29 9.60 23.78 21.78
CA LEU A 29 10.52 23.90 20.64
C LEU A 29 9.81 24.36 19.36
N PRO A 30 10.49 25.13 18.48
CA PRO A 30 9.96 25.45 17.17
C PRO A 30 9.96 24.20 16.28
N LEU A 31 9.11 24.18 15.24
CA LEU A 31 8.97 23.06 14.29
C LEU A 31 8.89 21.69 14.97
N ARG A 32 8.20 21.65 16.09
CA ARG A 32 8.14 20.53 17.01
C ARG A 32 7.70 19.20 16.37
N GLU A 33 6.91 19.24 15.33
CA GLU A 33 6.44 18.02 14.64
C GLU A 33 7.60 17.21 14.06
N HIS A 34 8.65 17.86 13.54
CA HIS A 34 9.83 17.16 13.04
C HIS A 34 10.57 16.40 14.15
N ILE A 35 10.73 17.02 15.30
CA ILE A 35 11.37 16.37 16.46
C ILE A 35 10.49 15.23 16.99
N THR A 36 9.18 15.49 17.08
CA THR A 36 8.21 14.50 17.59
C THR A 36 8.15 13.27 16.70
N SER A 37 8.12 13.42 15.38
CA SER A 37 8.04 12.31 14.44
C SER A 37 9.30 11.45 14.43
N ILE A 38 10.48 12.08 14.56
CA ILE A 38 11.75 11.34 14.67
C ILE A 38 11.79 10.60 16.03
N PHE A 39 11.43 11.27 17.12
CA PHE A 39 11.37 10.62 18.43
C PHE A 39 10.40 9.44 18.46
N PHE A 40 9.24 9.59 17.82
CA PHE A 40 8.26 8.52 17.67
C PHE A 40 8.84 7.31 16.92
N THR A 41 9.55 7.55 15.82
CA THR A 41 10.26 6.49 15.08
C THR A 41 11.29 5.77 15.96
N MET A 42 12.10 6.54 16.71
CA MET A 42 13.07 5.98 17.65
C MET A 42 12.39 5.17 18.77
N ALA A 43 11.24 5.63 19.26
CA ALA A 43 10.49 4.92 20.30
C ALA A 43 9.91 3.60 19.78
N MET A 44 9.36 3.59 18.56
CA MET A 44 8.90 2.36 17.89
C MET A 44 10.03 1.36 17.70
N GLN A 45 11.20 1.82 17.27
CA GLN A 45 12.41 0.99 17.14
C GLN A 45 12.85 0.37 18.48
N ASN A 46 12.60 1.05 19.59
CA ASN A 46 12.86 0.53 20.93
C ASN A 46 11.71 -0.31 21.52
N GLY A 47 10.69 -0.64 20.73
CA GLY A 47 9.60 -1.52 21.13
C GLY A 47 8.42 -0.83 21.81
N LEU A 48 8.17 0.46 21.54
CA LEU A 48 6.97 1.16 21.98
C LEU A 48 5.72 0.41 21.50
N SER A 49 4.79 0.14 22.41
CA SER A 49 3.57 -0.63 22.10
C SER A 49 2.41 0.25 21.64
N ALA A 50 2.27 1.44 22.19
CA ALA A 50 1.24 2.40 21.82
C ALA A 50 1.74 3.85 22.01
N ALA A 51 1.18 4.77 21.19
CA ALA A 51 1.50 6.20 21.27
C ALA A 51 0.21 7.03 21.43
N ILE A 52 0.27 8.03 22.31
CA ILE A 52 -0.74 9.09 22.36
C ILE A 52 -0.21 10.22 21.49
N MET A 53 -0.88 10.46 20.36
CA MET A 53 -0.47 11.43 19.34
C MET A 53 -1.67 11.97 18.58
N ASN A 54 -1.47 13.03 17.81
CA ASN A 54 -2.48 13.52 16.87
C ASN A 54 -2.45 12.69 15.57
N PRO A 55 -3.48 11.89 15.27
CA PRO A 55 -3.54 11.09 14.05
C PRO A 55 -3.70 11.93 12.76
N ASN A 56 -4.09 13.21 12.88
CA ASN A 56 -4.20 14.12 11.73
C ASN A 56 -2.87 14.83 11.40
N SER A 57 -1.81 14.65 12.21
CA SER A 57 -0.48 15.18 11.87
C SER A 57 0.14 14.36 10.74
N GLN A 58 0.38 15.00 9.61
CA GLN A 58 0.98 14.38 8.44
C GLN A 58 2.39 13.83 8.75
N GLU A 59 3.20 14.58 9.52
CA GLU A 59 4.56 14.15 9.90
C GLU A 59 4.53 12.89 10.79
N MET A 60 3.56 12.79 11.70
CA MET A 60 3.41 11.60 12.54
C MET A 60 2.95 10.38 11.73
N MET A 61 1.97 10.55 10.83
CA MET A 61 1.48 9.47 9.97
C MET A 61 2.54 9.02 8.96
N LYS A 62 3.34 9.95 8.43
CA LYS A 62 4.50 9.67 7.59
C LYS A 62 5.53 8.82 8.33
N ALA A 63 5.91 9.21 9.56
CA ALA A 63 6.84 8.45 10.39
C ALA A 63 6.33 7.02 10.66
N TRP A 64 5.05 6.89 11.00
CA TRP A 64 4.39 5.59 11.22
C TRP A 64 4.42 4.69 9.99
N THR A 65 4.01 5.23 8.85
CA THR A 65 3.90 4.47 7.60
C THR A 65 5.28 4.03 7.10
N CYS A 66 6.27 4.95 7.12
CA CYS A 66 7.65 4.61 6.77
C CYS A 66 8.24 3.54 7.70
N PHE A 67 8.01 3.66 9.02
CA PHE A 67 8.50 2.68 9.99
C PHE A 67 7.92 1.28 9.73
N LYS A 68 6.60 1.18 9.48
CA LYS A 68 5.96 -0.11 9.15
C LYS A 68 6.58 -0.76 7.92
N THR A 69 6.78 0.02 6.88
CA THR A 69 7.36 -0.46 5.62
C THR A 69 8.79 -0.98 5.83
N LEU A 70 9.64 -0.18 6.52
CA LEU A 70 11.03 -0.55 6.80
C LEU A 70 11.17 -1.74 7.76
N SER A 71 10.18 -1.94 8.63
CA SER A 71 10.12 -3.07 9.57
C SER A 71 9.49 -4.34 8.98
N GLY A 72 9.11 -4.34 7.70
CA GLY A 72 8.46 -5.48 7.04
C GLY A 72 7.01 -5.74 7.52
N LEU A 73 6.38 -4.74 8.18
CA LEU A 73 5.00 -4.82 8.68
C LEU A 73 3.97 -4.33 7.67
N ASP A 74 4.43 -3.83 6.52
CA ASP A 74 3.61 -3.37 5.41
C ASP A 74 3.80 -4.30 4.23
N ASN A 75 2.85 -5.21 4.02
CA ASN A 75 2.94 -6.19 2.95
C ASN A 75 3.01 -5.49 1.59
N GLN A 76 4.12 -5.73 0.88
CA GLN A 76 4.38 -5.19 -0.46
C GLN A 76 4.30 -3.66 -0.55
N CYS A 77 4.52 -2.97 0.56
CA CYS A 77 4.50 -1.50 0.67
C CYS A 77 3.16 -0.86 0.28
N LEU A 78 2.04 -1.59 0.34
CA LEU A 78 0.73 -1.10 -0.12
C LEU A 78 0.24 0.11 0.68
N ASN A 79 0.39 0.08 2.01
CA ASN A 79 -0.03 1.21 2.85
C ASN A 79 0.83 2.43 2.59
N TYR A 80 2.15 2.23 2.37
CA TYR A 80 3.07 3.32 2.04
C TYR A 80 2.75 3.94 0.69
N ILE A 81 2.47 3.14 -0.33
CA ILE A 81 2.11 3.62 -1.68
C ILE A 81 0.84 4.46 -1.61
N ASN A 82 -0.23 3.96 -0.98
CA ASN A 82 -1.48 4.70 -0.80
C ASN A 82 -1.27 6.02 -0.02
N PHE A 83 -0.44 5.98 1.03
CA PHE A 83 -0.08 7.18 1.78
C PHE A 83 0.66 8.19 0.91
N ALA A 84 1.64 7.76 0.13
CA ALA A 84 2.46 8.62 -0.73
C ALA A 84 1.63 9.28 -1.83
N GLU A 85 0.70 8.56 -2.45
CA GLU A 85 -0.24 9.10 -3.45
C GLU A 85 -1.12 10.19 -2.86
N ASN A 86 -1.75 9.93 -1.70
CA ASN A 86 -2.58 10.92 -1.02
C ASN A 86 -1.77 12.13 -0.55
N TYR A 87 -0.54 11.92 -0.07
CA TYR A 87 0.36 13.00 0.35
C TYR A 87 0.76 13.89 -0.82
N SER A 88 1.10 13.30 -1.98
CA SER A 88 1.44 14.04 -3.19
C SER A 88 0.27 14.87 -3.70
N ASN A 89 -0.93 14.30 -3.70
CA ASN A 89 -2.15 15.01 -4.10
C ASN A 89 -2.46 16.20 -3.17
N SER A 90 -2.25 16.04 -1.86
CA SER A 90 -2.45 17.12 -0.88
C SER A 90 -1.44 18.27 -1.05
N LEU A 91 -0.20 17.97 -1.42
CA LEU A 91 0.82 18.98 -1.72
C LEU A 91 0.47 19.77 -2.98
N LEU A 92 -0.02 19.12 -4.03
CA LEU A 92 -0.45 19.78 -5.27
C LEU A 92 -1.65 20.69 -5.02
N GLN A 93 -2.63 20.28 -4.22
CA GLN A 93 -3.79 21.11 -3.86
C GLN A 93 -3.38 22.34 -3.05
N ASN A 94 -2.42 22.22 -2.14
CA ASN A 94 -1.92 23.36 -1.36
C ASN A 94 -1.11 24.37 -2.20
N GLN A 95 -0.48 23.94 -3.29
CA GLN A 95 0.21 24.86 -4.23
C GLN A 95 -0.77 25.58 -5.15
N VAL A 96 -1.89 24.97 -5.51
CA VAL A 96 -2.95 25.57 -6.34
C VAL A 96 -3.79 26.59 -5.55
N SER A 97 -3.88 26.44 -4.22
CA SER A 97 -4.65 27.36 -3.36
C SER A 97 -4.00 28.74 -3.18
N GLN A 98 -2.76 28.96 -3.66
CA GLN A 98 -2.11 30.28 -3.68
C GLN A 98 -2.23 31.01 -5.02
N THR A 99 -2.83 30.41 -6.03
CA THR A 99 -3.08 31.06 -7.32
C THR A 99 -4.48 30.70 -7.81
N THR A 100 -5.41 31.62 -7.65
CA THR A 100 -6.73 31.72 -8.30
C THR A 100 -7.77 30.61 -7.99
N GLN A 101 -8.88 31.08 -7.40
CA GLN A 101 -10.19 30.48 -7.54
C GLN A 101 -10.46 30.10 -9.00
N ALA A 102 -10.51 28.81 -9.31
CA ALA A 102 -11.36 28.23 -10.35
C ALA A 102 -11.21 26.70 -10.41
N GLN A 103 -12.36 26.06 -10.27
CA GLN A 103 -12.70 24.72 -10.76
C GLN A 103 -12.12 23.48 -10.07
N GLN A 104 -12.96 22.95 -9.19
CA GLN A 104 -13.08 21.53 -8.90
C GLN A 104 -13.08 20.74 -10.22
N THR A 105 -12.11 19.88 -10.40
CA THR A 105 -12.29 18.73 -11.25
C THR A 105 -11.80 17.52 -10.49
N GLN A 106 -12.76 16.78 -9.98
CA GLN A 106 -12.60 15.40 -9.58
C GLN A 106 -12.08 14.65 -10.81
N ASN A 107 -10.83 14.28 -10.84
CA ASN A 107 -10.33 13.30 -11.78
C ASN A 107 -10.33 11.93 -11.12
N GLU A 108 -11.52 11.44 -10.80
CA GLU A 108 -11.81 10.02 -10.94
C GLU A 108 -11.86 9.76 -12.45
N THR A 109 -10.72 9.44 -13.03
CA THR A 109 -10.70 8.81 -14.34
C THR A 109 -11.20 7.38 -14.16
N GLU A 110 -12.54 7.26 -14.02
CA GLU A 110 -13.23 6.05 -14.38
C GLU A 110 -12.98 5.81 -15.90
N ASN A 111 -11.99 5.01 -16.22
CA ASN A 111 -12.03 4.27 -17.46
C ASN A 111 -13.13 3.22 -17.31
N LYS A 112 -14.35 3.65 -17.62
CA LYS A 112 -15.48 2.79 -18.00
C LYS A 112 -15.16 2.16 -19.34
N GLU A 113 -14.33 1.15 -19.35
CA GLU A 113 -14.38 0.08 -20.33
C GLU A 113 -14.55 -1.21 -19.56
N ASN A 114 -15.46 -2.07 -20.03
CA ASN A 114 -15.83 -3.40 -19.54
C ASN A 114 -14.62 -4.17 -18.96
N SER A 115 -14.17 -3.83 -17.78
CA SER A 115 -12.98 -4.42 -17.23
C SER A 115 -13.39 -5.71 -16.53
N ASP A 116 -13.06 -6.79 -17.21
CA ASP A 116 -13.18 -8.17 -16.76
C ASP A 116 -12.72 -8.32 -15.29
N PRO A 117 -13.52 -8.95 -14.41
CA PRO A 117 -13.17 -9.15 -13.01
C PRO A 117 -11.81 -9.82 -12.81
N LEU A 118 -11.45 -10.76 -13.70
CA LEU A 118 -10.18 -11.48 -13.66
C LEU A 118 -9.00 -10.57 -13.99
N ILE A 119 -9.10 -9.73 -15.01
CA ILE A 119 -8.08 -8.74 -15.38
C ILE A 119 -7.83 -7.78 -14.21
N LYS A 120 -8.91 -7.27 -13.60
CA LYS A 120 -8.81 -6.42 -12.40
C LYS A 120 -8.14 -7.12 -11.22
N ALA A 121 -8.46 -8.40 -11.00
CA ALA A 121 -7.87 -9.17 -9.91
C ALA A 121 -6.35 -9.37 -10.13
N ILE A 122 -5.91 -9.59 -11.38
CA ILE A 122 -4.49 -9.71 -11.72
C ILE A 122 -3.77 -8.38 -11.50
N ILE A 123 -4.30 -7.27 -12.04
CA ILE A 123 -3.69 -5.94 -11.91
C ILE A 123 -3.54 -5.56 -10.42
N LYS A 124 -4.53 -5.88 -9.59
CA LYS A 124 -4.48 -5.66 -8.14
C LYS A 124 -3.63 -6.70 -7.39
N GLY A 125 -3.09 -7.70 -8.07
CA GLY A 125 -2.28 -8.76 -7.46
C GLY A 125 -3.04 -9.67 -6.50
N LEU A 126 -4.35 -9.84 -6.68
CA LEU A 126 -5.22 -10.65 -5.81
C LEU A 126 -5.10 -12.14 -6.18
N LYS A 127 -4.01 -12.77 -5.75
CA LYS A 127 -3.58 -14.12 -6.12
C LYS A 127 -4.66 -15.17 -5.94
N GLU A 128 -5.33 -15.24 -4.79
CA GLU A 128 -6.34 -16.26 -4.51
C GLU A 128 -7.61 -16.04 -5.34
N ILE A 129 -8.02 -14.79 -5.53
CA ILE A 129 -9.18 -14.44 -6.36
C ILE A 129 -8.87 -14.77 -7.81
N SER A 130 -7.70 -14.38 -8.32
CA SER A 130 -7.28 -14.67 -9.69
C SER A 130 -7.24 -16.17 -9.97
N LYS A 131 -6.72 -16.96 -9.03
CA LYS A 131 -6.72 -18.43 -9.12
C LYS A 131 -8.13 -19.02 -9.14
N LYS A 132 -9.00 -18.57 -8.24
CA LYS A 132 -10.39 -19.05 -8.16
C LYS A 132 -11.17 -18.74 -9.43
N GLU A 133 -11.10 -17.53 -9.93
CA GLU A 133 -11.75 -17.10 -11.17
C GLU A 133 -11.22 -17.88 -12.38
N THR A 134 -9.91 -18.16 -12.43
CA THR A 134 -9.32 -19.00 -13.49
C THR A 134 -9.90 -20.41 -13.48
N LEU A 135 -9.99 -21.06 -12.31
CA LEU A 135 -10.57 -22.40 -12.19
C LEU A 135 -12.06 -22.40 -12.59
N SER A 136 -12.80 -21.39 -12.22
CA SER A 136 -14.22 -21.22 -12.58
C SER A 136 -14.43 -21.09 -14.09
N LEU A 137 -13.53 -20.38 -14.79
CA LEU A 137 -13.54 -20.28 -16.26
C LEU A 137 -13.17 -21.60 -16.95
N LEU A 138 -12.21 -22.35 -16.40
CA LEU A 138 -11.80 -23.66 -16.94
C LEU A 138 -12.89 -24.72 -16.77
N ASN A 139 -13.54 -24.75 -15.61
CA ASN A 139 -14.58 -25.72 -15.28
C ASN A 139 -15.94 -25.42 -15.93
N GLY A 140 -16.11 -24.24 -16.51
CA GLY A 140 -17.39 -23.83 -17.11
C GLY A 140 -18.45 -23.44 -16.06
N GLU A 141 -18.04 -23.09 -14.84
CA GLU A 141 -18.92 -22.60 -13.78
C GLU A 141 -19.28 -21.11 -13.99
N SER A 142 -18.52 -20.41 -14.83
CA SER A 142 -18.78 -19.06 -15.30
C SER A 142 -19.64 -19.06 -16.55
N LYS A 143 -20.18 -17.88 -16.94
CA LYS A 143 -20.99 -17.69 -18.15
C LYS A 143 -20.24 -18.04 -19.44
N GLU A 144 -18.91 -18.07 -19.39
CA GLU A 144 -18.03 -18.44 -20.51
C GLU A 144 -17.07 -19.53 -20.07
N LYS A 145 -16.95 -20.59 -20.86
CA LYS A 145 -15.91 -21.62 -20.70
C LYS A 145 -14.77 -21.27 -21.65
N LEU A 146 -13.59 -21.01 -21.09
CA LEU A 146 -12.39 -20.67 -21.86
C LEU A 146 -11.37 -21.81 -21.78
N SER A 147 -10.68 -22.03 -22.88
CA SER A 147 -9.53 -22.94 -22.90
C SER A 147 -8.34 -22.31 -22.17
N PRO A 148 -7.37 -23.12 -21.70
CA PRO A 148 -6.15 -22.62 -21.06
C PRO A 148 -5.42 -21.53 -21.89
N LEU A 149 -5.33 -21.73 -23.18
CA LEU A 149 -4.64 -20.80 -24.08
C LEU A 149 -5.41 -19.48 -24.26
N GLU A 150 -6.73 -19.54 -24.31
CA GLU A 150 -7.58 -18.34 -24.37
C GLU A 150 -7.47 -17.52 -23.08
N ILE A 151 -7.43 -18.14 -21.90
CA ILE A 151 -7.23 -17.43 -20.63
C ILE A 151 -5.88 -16.71 -20.62
N ILE A 152 -4.81 -17.35 -21.09
CA ILE A 152 -3.49 -16.72 -21.17
C ILE A 152 -3.54 -15.51 -22.10
N ASN A 153 -4.04 -15.68 -23.32
CA ASN A 153 -3.99 -14.64 -24.35
C ASN A 153 -4.98 -13.49 -24.11
N GLN A 154 -6.17 -13.79 -23.57
CA GLN A 154 -7.23 -12.78 -23.44
C GLN A 154 -7.29 -12.14 -22.06
N LYS A 155 -6.70 -12.73 -21.02
CA LYS A 155 -6.80 -12.27 -19.65
C LYS A 155 -5.43 -11.96 -19.03
N ILE A 156 -4.49 -12.93 -19.06
CA ILE A 156 -3.19 -12.75 -18.37
C ILE A 156 -2.32 -11.75 -19.10
N ILE A 157 -2.11 -11.92 -20.40
CA ILE A 157 -1.25 -11.04 -21.19
C ILE A 157 -1.75 -9.59 -21.16
N PRO A 158 -3.04 -9.29 -21.45
CA PRO A 158 -3.54 -7.92 -21.37
C PRO A 158 -3.44 -7.28 -19.98
N ALA A 159 -3.62 -8.07 -18.90
CA ALA A 159 -3.47 -7.57 -17.55
C ALA A 159 -2.02 -7.17 -17.24
N LEU A 160 -1.05 -8.02 -17.63
CA LEU A 160 0.37 -7.74 -17.46
C LEU A 160 0.85 -6.57 -18.32
N ASP A 161 0.36 -6.45 -19.54
CA ASP A 161 0.64 -5.30 -20.40
C ASP A 161 0.12 -3.99 -19.81
N THR A 162 -1.07 -4.03 -19.22
CA THR A 162 -1.68 -2.85 -18.58
C THR A 162 -0.82 -2.38 -17.41
N ILE A 163 -0.51 -3.26 -16.47
CA ILE A 163 0.31 -2.89 -15.29
C ILE A 163 1.75 -2.52 -15.70
N GLY A 164 2.29 -3.12 -16.76
CA GLY A 164 3.59 -2.77 -17.32
C GLY A 164 3.61 -1.34 -17.87
N LYS A 165 2.60 -0.95 -18.65
CA LYS A 165 2.43 0.42 -19.14
C LYS A 165 2.23 1.42 -18.02
N ASP A 166 1.44 1.07 -17.00
CA ASP A 166 1.24 1.91 -15.82
C ASP A 166 2.55 2.11 -15.04
N PHE A 167 3.38 1.08 -14.95
CA PHE A 167 4.72 1.18 -14.36
C PHE A 167 5.64 2.10 -15.18
N GLU A 168 5.70 1.94 -16.50
CA GLU A 168 6.48 2.82 -17.39
C GLU A 168 6.03 4.28 -17.30
N GLN A 169 4.72 4.51 -17.17
CA GLN A 169 4.13 5.84 -17.02
C GLN A 169 4.20 6.38 -15.59
N LYS A 170 4.85 5.66 -14.66
CA LYS A 170 4.95 6.00 -13.23
C LYS A 170 3.60 6.10 -12.50
N LYS A 171 2.56 5.44 -13.02
CA LYS A 171 1.23 5.30 -12.41
C LYS A 171 1.14 4.10 -11.48
N ALA A 172 2.03 3.12 -11.66
CA ALA A 172 2.19 1.97 -10.79
C ALA A 172 3.63 1.89 -10.29
N TYR A 173 3.82 1.20 -9.16
CA TYR A 173 5.12 1.04 -8.51
C TYR A 173 5.59 -0.42 -8.62
N LEU A 174 6.91 -0.63 -8.44
CA LEU A 174 7.51 -1.97 -8.55
C LEU A 174 6.80 -3.04 -7.70
N PRO A 175 6.40 -2.81 -6.45
CA PRO A 175 5.66 -3.81 -5.67
C PRO A 175 4.34 -4.23 -6.33
N GLN A 176 3.58 -3.30 -6.92
CA GLN A 176 2.34 -3.59 -7.62
C GLN A 176 2.57 -4.45 -8.87
N LEU A 177 3.63 -4.15 -9.63
CA LEU A 177 4.05 -4.96 -10.79
C LEU A 177 4.40 -6.39 -10.36
N LEU A 178 5.17 -6.56 -9.28
CA LEU A 178 5.54 -7.86 -8.75
C LEU A 178 4.31 -8.65 -8.24
N MET A 179 3.36 -7.97 -7.59
CA MET A 179 2.10 -8.60 -7.16
C MET A 179 1.28 -9.13 -8.34
N ALA A 180 1.17 -8.36 -9.40
CA ALA A 180 0.45 -8.77 -10.61
C ALA A 180 1.15 -9.97 -11.28
N ALA A 181 2.48 -9.97 -11.35
CA ALA A 181 3.27 -11.08 -11.86
C ALA A 181 3.09 -12.37 -11.01
N ASP A 182 3.05 -12.24 -9.69
CA ASP A 182 2.80 -13.37 -8.78
C ASP A 182 1.37 -13.92 -8.93
N ALA A 183 0.37 -13.07 -9.13
CA ALA A 183 -0.99 -13.49 -9.42
C ALA A 183 -1.06 -14.26 -10.76
N ALA A 184 -0.44 -13.73 -11.81
CA ALA A 184 -0.35 -14.39 -13.12
C ALA A 184 0.34 -15.76 -13.03
N LYS A 185 1.45 -15.86 -12.28
CA LYS A 185 2.16 -17.12 -12.03
C LYS A 185 1.27 -18.16 -11.32
N ALA A 186 0.49 -17.73 -10.33
CA ALA A 186 -0.43 -18.63 -9.62
C ALA A 186 -1.53 -19.18 -10.54
N MET A 187 -2.02 -18.35 -11.46
CA MET A 187 -3.00 -18.77 -12.48
C MET A 187 -2.39 -19.77 -13.46
N HIS A 188 -1.17 -19.51 -13.96
CA HIS A 188 -0.47 -20.43 -14.84
C HIS A 188 -0.27 -21.81 -14.20
N LEU A 189 0.08 -21.86 -12.91
CA LEU A 189 0.16 -23.11 -12.16
C LEU A 189 -1.22 -23.81 -12.04
N ALA A 190 -2.29 -23.05 -11.80
CA ALA A 190 -3.64 -23.60 -11.72
C ALA A 190 -4.09 -24.20 -13.06
N ILE A 191 -3.78 -23.54 -14.18
CA ILE A 191 -4.02 -24.05 -15.54
C ILE A 191 -3.26 -25.36 -15.79
N GLY A 192 -2.02 -25.48 -15.33
CA GLY A 192 -1.20 -26.69 -15.49
C GLY A 192 -1.66 -27.90 -14.66
N LEU A 193 -2.40 -27.67 -13.59
CA LEU A 193 -2.93 -28.73 -12.71
C LEU A 193 -4.25 -29.36 -13.19
N THR A 194 -4.87 -28.80 -14.23
CA THR A 194 -6.15 -29.26 -14.80
C THR A 194 -5.99 -30.18 -16.01
N LYS A 195 -4.81 -30.82 -16.16
CA LYS A 195 -4.54 -31.87 -17.17
C LYS A 195 -4.92 -33.25 -16.67
#